data_29dfaf28c01ebfdf3ac5a1c2209f6850
#
_entry.id   29dfaf28c01ebfdf3ac5a1c2209f6850
#
_cell.length_a   1.000
_cell.length_b   1.000
_cell.length_c   1.000
_cell.angle_alpha   90.00
_cell.angle_beta   90.00
_cell.angle_gamma   90.00
#
_symmetry.space_group_name_H-M   'P 1'
#
loop_
_entity.id
_entity.type
_entity.pdbx_description
1 polymer ?
#
loop_
_entity_poly.entity_id
_entity_poly.type
_entity_poly.pdbx_seq_one_letter_code
_entity_poly.pdbx_strand_id
1 'polypeptide(L)'
;MESVNSQDPKPAETSGPVSTATIITSMIRGVKNTSDLIFSPGRAPQAETNGQLVQLKIPGVGILSAEDTARIAADLIGRNTHAIDKLKQEGSCDISYSLPNSARFRVNIFTQRGSCAIVMRVIASSIPDFNKLNLPAVLAEAAELRPGMVLVTGPTGSGKSSTLAAFVNKINEEKGCHIITIEDPIEFLHNHKRATIHQRELHTDTPSFALALRAALRQAPKLILVGEMRDRETIEVALEAAETGHLVYSTLHTIDASKTIERIVGVFPLGDQNAIRTRMAKTFRFIISQRLLPRKDGSGRVAAFEILKSTLRTRDYVQKGEVEGKSLLDAMRDGSNDGMQCFDDEIEKLVRAGTVDMDTGLSYSTNAGNLRLQLADLLEPQPEEILPGLTMDPPSGSRRGTETSIPTEPELEPSH
;
A
#
# COMPACT_ATOMS: atom_id res chain seq x y z
N MET A 1 -68.59 24.19 -37.67
CA MET A 1 -67.35 24.84 -37.24
C MET A 1 -67.10 24.45 -35.79
N GLU A 2 -66.55 23.26 -35.59
CA GLU A 2 -66.18 22.77 -34.22
C GLU A 2 -64.70 23.02 -33.98
N SER A 3 -64.45 23.77 -32.94
CA SER A 3 -63.07 24.09 -32.49
C SER A 3 -62.52 22.91 -31.70
N VAL A 4 -61.51 22.24 -32.26
CA VAL A 4 -60.69 21.20 -31.64
C VAL A 4 -59.76 21.85 -30.63
N ASN A 5 -59.98 21.57 -29.35
CA ASN A 5 -59.17 22.00 -28.24
C ASN A 5 -58.01 20.99 -28.07
N SER A 6 -56.83 21.30 -28.56
CA SER A 6 -55.60 20.52 -28.34
C SER A 6 -55.07 20.79 -26.94
N GLN A 7 -55.35 19.92 -26.01
CA GLN A 7 -54.61 19.90 -24.73
C GLN A 7 -53.30 19.13 -24.93
N ASP A 8 -52.17 19.83 -24.86
CA ASP A 8 -50.83 19.21 -24.75
C ASP A 8 -50.78 18.39 -23.47
N PRO A 9 -50.22 17.16 -23.51
CA PRO A 9 -50.05 16.36 -22.30
C PRO A 9 -48.98 17.00 -21.42
N LYS A 10 -49.36 17.44 -20.21
CA LYS A 10 -48.45 17.80 -19.15
C LYS A 10 -47.43 16.66 -18.94
N PRO A 11 -46.14 16.92 -18.81
CA PRO A 11 -45.16 15.91 -18.43
C PRO A 11 -45.53 15.36 -17.03
N ALA A 12 -45.61 14.03 -16.91
CA ALA A 12 -45.89 13.33 -15.67
C ALA A 12 -44.79 13.67 -14.65
N GLU A 13 -45.14 14.43 -13.62
CA GLU A 13 -44.30 14.63 -12.42
C GLU A 13 -44.24 13.27 -11.69
N THR A 14 -43.13 12.53 -11.88
CA THR A 14 -42.78 11.41 -11.00
C THR A 14 -42.19 12.00 -9.73
N SER A 15 -43.05 12.32 -8.79
CA SER A 15 -42.72 12.99 -7.55
C SER A 15 -42.26 12.02 -6.46
N GLY A 16 -41.01 11.64 -6.49
CA GLY A 16 -40.34 11.01 -5.37
C GLY A 16 -38.85 11.38 -5.37
N PRO A 17 -38.19 11.46 -4.21
CA PRO A 17 -36.76 11.75 -4.19
C PRO A 17 -35.98 10.66 -4.94
N VAL A 18 -35.02 11.07 -5.76
CA VAL A 18 -34.15 10.15 -6.51
C VAL A 18 -33.42 9.25 -5.52
N SER A 19 -33.42 7.93 -5.76
CA SER A 19 -32.79 6.95 -4.85
C SER A 19 -31.27 7.17 -4.76
N THR A 20 -30.69 6.92 -3.59
CA THR A 20 -29.25 7.03 -3.35
C THR A 20 -28.44 6.20 -4.34
N ALA A 21 -28.88 4.98 -4.66
CA ALA A 21 -28.22 4.11 -5.65
C ALA A 21 -28.23 4.74 -7.06
N THR A 22 -29.34 5.39 -7.47
CA THR A 22 -29.45 6.07 -8.76
C THR A 22 -28.49 7.26 -8.83
N ILE A 23 -28.42 8.06 -7.74
CA ILE A 23 -27.49 9.20 -7.66
C ILE A 23 -26.05 8.73 -7.84
N ILE A 24 -25.62 7.73 -7.06
CA ILE A 24 -24.25 7.17 -7.12
C ILE A 24 -23.96 6.59 -8.52
N THR A 25 -24.91 5.84 -9.10
CA THR A 25 -24.75 5.31 -10.47
C THR A 25 -24.53 6.42 -11.50
N SER A 26 -25.31 7.48 -11.41
CA SER A 26 -25.19 8.63 -12.32
C SER A 26 -23.85 9.34 -12.16
N MET A 27 -23.35 9.46 -10.91
CA MET A 27 -22.05 10.08 -10.63
C MET A 27 -20.90 9.27 -11.24
N ILE A 28 -20.87 7.95 -11.02
CA ILE A 28 -19.81 7.07 -11.56
C ILE A 28 -19.83 6.99 -13.08
N ARG A 29 -21.01 7.01 -13.70
CA ARG A 29 -21.13 6.99 -15.16
C ARG A 29 -20.82 8.35 -15.81
N GLY A 30 -21.08 9.43 -15.08
CA GLY A 30 -20.92 10.79 -15.59
C GLY A 30 -19.48 11.29 -15.64
N VAL A 31 -18.57 10.69 -14.85
CA VAL A 31 -17.16 11.12 -14.74
C VAL A 31 -16.24 9.93 -14.81
N LYS A 32 -15.23 10.02 -15.68
CA LYS A 32 -14.15 9.02 -15.78
C LYS A 32 -13.10 9.26 -14.70
N ASN A 33 -12.43 8.18 -14.26
CA ASN A 33 -11.35 8.23 -13.25
C ASN A 33 -11.77 8.90 -11.93
N THR A 34 -13.01 8.67 -11.50
CA THR A 34 -13.51 9.15 -10.22
C THR A 34 -12.78 8.45 -9.09
N SER A 35 -12.16 9.20 -8.19
CA SER A 35 -11.53 8.70 -6.96
C SER A 35 -12.49 8.73 -5.78
N ASP A 36 -13.18 9.84 -5.60
CA ASP A 36 -14.06 10.05 -4.45
C ASP A 36 -15.38 10.72 -4.87
N LEU A 37 -16.47 10.39 -4.18
CA LEU A 37 -17.76 11.05 -4.28
C LEU A 37 -18.05 11.78 -2.98
N ILE A 38 -18.56 13.01 -3.05
CA ILE A 38 -18.82 13.84 -1.87
C ILE A 38 -20.26 14.34 -1.89
N PHE A 39 -20.96 14.15 -0.77
CA PHE A 39 -22.28 14.68 -0.52
C PHE A 39 -22.21 15.61 0.69
N SER A 40 -22.49 16.89 0.46
CA SER A 40 -22.44 17.91 1.48
C SER A 40 -23.67 18.81 1.39
N PRO A 41 -24.29 19.19 2.52
CA PRO A 41 -25.38 20.15 2.52
C PRO A 41 -24.95 21.49 1.91
N GLY A 42 -25.84 22.11 1.13
CA GLY A 42 -25.57 23.37 0.43
C GLY A 42 -24.74 23.23 -0.85
N ARG A 43 -24.48 22.00 -1.32
CA ARG A 43 -23.77 21.71 -2.57
C ARG A 43 -24.52 20.67 -3.40
N ALA A 44 -24.43 20.77 -4.72
CA ALA A 44 -24.78 19.64 -5.60
C ALA A 44 -23.79 18.48 -5.34
N PRO A 45 -24.16 17.22 -5.63
CA PRO A 45 -23.24 16.08 -5.55
C PRO A 45 -21.92 16.36 -6.30
N GLN A 46 -20.80 15.99 -5.69
CA GLN A 46 -19.47 16.27 -6.23
C GLN A 46 -18.68 14.98 -6.42
N ALA A 47 -17.84 14.95 -7.44
CA ALA A 47 -16.86 13.86 -7.64
C ALA A 47 -15.46 14.47 -7.73
N GLU A 48 -14.49 13.77 -7.15
CA GLU A 48 -13.08 14.04 -7.37
C GLU A 48 -12.58 13.22 -8.56
N THR A 49 -11.95 13.90 -9.51
CA THR A 49 -11.33 13.29 -10.68
C THR A 49 -10.02 13.98 -11.01
N ASN A 50 -8.94 13.19 -11.21
CA ASN A 50 -7.59 13.70 -11.46
C ASN A 50 -7.13 14.78 -10.44
N GLY A 51 -7.50 14.62 -9.16
CA GLY A 51 -7.17 15.55 -8.09
C GLY A 51 -7.98 16.85 -8.08
N GLN A 52 -9.05 16.94 -8.87
CA GLN A 52 -9.95 18.11 -8.91
C GLN A 52 -11.37 17.72 -8.53
N LEU A 53 -11.99 18.55 -7.70
CA LEU A 53 -13.38 18.36 -7.26
C LEU A 53 -14.34 19.06 -8.24
N VAL A 54 -15.22 18.30 -8.87
CA VAL A 54 -16.21 18.79 -9.83
C VAL A 54 -17.64 18.58 -9.32
N GLN A 55 -18.51 19.56 -9.55
CA GLN A 55 -19.94 19.43 -9.26
C GLN A 55 -20.64 18.71 -10.40
N LEU A 56 -21.56 17.82 -10.05
CA LEU A 56 -22.30 17.03 -11.04
C LEU A 56 -23.75 17.49 -11.15
N LYS A 57 -24.22 17.64 -12.37
CA LYS A 57 -25.63 17.88 -12.68
C LYS A 57 -26.33 16.54 -12.88
N ILE A 58 -27.15 16.14 -11.94
CA ILE A 58 -27.91 14.89 -11.99
C ILE A 58 -29.39 15.24 -12.15
N PRO A 59 -30.09 14.69 -13.16
CA PRO A 59 -31.52 14.95 -13.33
C PRO A 59 -32.31 14.64 -12.05
N GLY A 60 -33.12 15.60 -11.59
CA GLY A 60 -33.90 15.45 -10.36
C GLY A 60 -33.14 15.64 -9.05
N VAL A 61 -31.84 15.98 -9.09
CA VAL A 61 -31.02 16.26 -7.91
C VAL A 61 -30.38 17.64 -8.04
N GLY A 62 -30.75 18.54 -7.14
CA GLY A 62 -30.21 19.89 -7.07
C GLY A 62 -29.12 20.04 -6.01
N ILE A 63 -29.13 21.21 -5.36
CA ILE A 63 -28.32 21.48 -4.16
C ILE A 63 -28.92 20.64 -3.03
N LEU A 64 -28.09 19.83 -2.37
CA LEU A 64 -28.52 18.94 -1.30
C LEU A 64 -28.85 19.74 -0.04
N SER A 65 -29.97 19.42 0.58
CA SER A 65 -30.33 19.90 1.92
C SER A 65 -29.67 19.04 3.01
N ALA A 66 -29.78 19.45 4.27
CA ALA A 66 -29.37 18.63 5.42
C ALA A 66 -30.19 17.31 5.50
N GLU A 67 -31.49 17.35 5.12
CA GLU A 67 -32.37 16.21 5.08
C GLU A 67 -31.97 15.23 3.97
N ASP A 68 -31.57 15.73 2.79
CA ASP A 68 -31.08 14.89 1.70
C ASP A 68 -29.82 14.11 2.11
N THR A 69 -28.85 14.79 2.72
CA THR A 69 -27.62 14.13 3.16
C THR A 69 -27.87 13.17 4.32
N ALA A 70 -28.79 13.46 5.23
CA ALA A 70 -29.22 12.53 6.29
C ALA A 70 -29.91 11.29 5.72
N ARG A 71 -30.78 11.46 4.71
CA ARG A 71 -31.43 10.35 4.00
C ARG A 71 -30.41 9.48 3.27
N ILE A 72 -29.47 10.09 2.52
CA ILE A 72 -28.40 9.37 1.85
C ILE A 72 -27.55 8.59 2.87
N ALA A 73 -27.17 9.20 4.00
CA ALA A 73 -26.43 8.54 5.06
C ALA A 73 -27.19 7.35 5.63
N ALA A 74 -28.50 7.48 5.90
CA ALA A 74 -29.34 6.40 6.38
C ALA A 74 -29.44 5.24 5.37
N ASP A 75 -29.61 5.55 4.08
CA ASP A 75 -29.65 4.54 3.00
C ASP A 75 -28.32 3.78 2.91
N LEU A 76 -27.18 4.46 3.06
CA LEU A 76 -25.86 3.84 2.99
C LEU A 76 -25.55 2.97 4.22
N ILE A 77 -25.89 3.43 5.41
CA ILE A 77 -25.72 2.68 6.67
C ILE A 77 -26.66 1.46 6.73
N GLY A 78 -27.88 1.61 6.24
CA GLY A 78 -28.88 0.56 6.25
C GLY A 78 -29.15 0.03 7.66
N ARG A 79 -28.94 -1.27 7.88
CA ARG A 79 -29.17 -1.95 9.18
C ARG A 79 -27.92 -2.12 10.03
N ASN A 80 -26.82 -1.47 9.71
CA ASN A 80 -25.57 -1.59 10.48
C ASN A 80 -25.68 -0.81 11.80
N THR A 81 -26.08 -1.51 12.87
CA THR A 81 -26.27 -0.92 14.21
C THR A 81 -24.97 -0.36 14.77
N HIS A 82 -23.83 -1.01 14.52
CA HIS A 82 -22.50 -0.53 14.96
C HIS A 82 -22.17 0.84 14.36
N ALA A 83 -22.41 1.00 13.05
CA ALA A 83 -22.18 2.27 12.37
C ALA A 83 -23.12 3.37 12.88
N ILE A 84 -24.39 3.04 13.15
CA ILE A 84 -25.38 3.97 13.73
C ILE A 84 -24.91 4.46 15.10
N ASP A 85 -24.50 3.54 15.99
CA ASP A 85 -24.06 3.85 17.34
C ASP A 85 -22.77 4.68 17.33
N LYS A 86 -21.82 4.30 16.47
CA LYS A 86 -20.56 5.02 16.29
C LYS A 86 -20.78 6.45 15.79
N LEU A 87 -21.64 6.63 14.77
CA LEU A 87 -21.98 7.97 14.28
C LEU A 87 -22.61 8.87 15.36
N LYS A 88 -23.45 8.28 16.22
CA LYS A 88 -24.08 9.02 17.33
C LYS A 88 -23.09 9.38 18.44
N GLN A 89 -22.17 8.47 18.79
CA GLN A 89 -21.25 8.63 19.91
C GLN A 89 -19.99 9.42 19.55
N GLU A 90 -19.41 9.13 18.37
CA GLU A 90 -18.13 9.69 17.93
C GLU A 90 -18.28 10.80 16.87
N GLY A 91 -19.49 10.99 16.33
CA GLY A 91 -19.74 11.98 15.28
C GLY A 91 -19.26 11.55 13.88
N SER A 92 -18.70 10.32 13.74
CA SER A 92 -18.31 9.78 12.45
C SER A 92 -18.37 8.24 12.45
N CYS A 93 -18.55 7.65 11.27
CA CYS A 93 -18.43 6.19 11.08
C CYS A 93 -17.87 5.86 9.70
N ASP A 94 -17.14 4.75 9.63
CA ASP A 94 -16.66 4.16 8.38
C ASP A 94 -17.50 2.92 8.08
N ILE A 95 -17.92 2.77 6.81
CA ILE A 95 -18.64 1.61 6.31
C ILE A 95 -18.18 1.29 4.90
N SER A 96 -18.50 0.10 4.43
CA SER A 96 -18.42 -0.25 3.01
C SER A 96 -19.79 -0.22 2.36
N TYR A 97 -19.86 0.25 1.13
CA TYR A 97 -21.07 0.21 0.32
C TYR A 97 -20.78 -0.42 -1.03
N SER A 98 -21.59 -1.40 -1.41
CA SER A 98 -21.50 -2.07 -2.71
C SER A 98 -22.68 -1.67 -3.59
N LEU A 99 -22.38 -1.05 -4.73
CA LEU A 99 -23.36 -0.81 -5.79
C LEU A 99 -23.37 -2.05 -6.70
N PRO A 100 -24.44 -2.82 -6.74
CA PRO A 100 -24.49 -4.08 -7.51
C PRO A 100 -24.02 -3.91 -8.94
N ASN A 101 -23.15 -4.80 -9.42
CA ASN A 101 -22.60 -4.84 -10.77
C ASN A 101 -21.90 -3.54 -11.25
N SER A 102 -21.53 -2.64 -10.35
CA SER A 102 -20.98 -1.33 -10.73
C SER A 102 -19.70 -1.00 -9.98
N ALA A 103 -19.78 -0.73 -8.69
CA ALA A 103 -18.61 -0.30 -7.89
C ALA A 103 -18.80 -0.66 -6.41
N ARG A 104 -17.67 -0.72 -5.68
CA ARG A 104 -17.63 -0.76 -4.23
C ARG A 104 -16.97 0.51 -3.72
N PHE A 105 -17.40 0.95 -2.54
CA PHE A 105 -16.93 2.18 -1.91
C PHE A 105 -16.55 1.94 -0.47
N ARG A 106 -15.47 2.57 -0.04
CA ARG A 106 -15.22 2.89 1.36
C ARG A 106 -15.92 4.22 1.64
N VAL A 107 -16.80 4.25 2.61
CA VAL A 107 -17.65 5.39 2.91
C VAL A 107 -17.34 5.90 4.32
N ASN A 108 -17.00 7.17 4.45
CA ASN A 108 -16.94 7.86 5.72
C ASN A 108 -18.13 8.83 5.81
N ILE A 109 -18.93 8.67 6.85
CA ILE A 109 -20.07 9.54 7.17
C ILE A 109 -19.72 10.28 8.45
N PHE A 110 -19.85 11.61 8.45
CA PHE A 110 -19.50 12.41 9.61
C PHE A 110 -20.46 13.58 9.80
N THR A 111 -20.58 14.01 11.06
CA THR A 111 -21.38 15.17 11.47
C THR A 111 -20.54 16.44 11.35
N GLN A 112 -21.08 17.44 10.67
CA GLN A 112 -20.51 18.78 10.57
C GLN A 112 -21.63 19.84 10.73
N ARG A 113 -21.45 20.85 11.59
CA ARG A 113 -22.44 21.94 11.84
C ARG A 113 -23.86 21.43 12.02
N GLY A 114 -24.04 20.32 12.76
CA GLY A 114 -25.34 19.71 13.04
C GLY A 114 -25.99 18.95 11.88
N SER A 115 -25.29 18.74 10.77
CA SER A 115 -25.75 17.96 9.61
C SER A 115 -24.75 16.89 9.19
N CYS A 116 -25.18 15.88 8.46
CA CYS A 116 -24.31 14.82 7.92
C CYS A 116 -23.63 15.29 6.63
N ALA A 117 -22.36 14.91 6.49
CA ALA A 117 -21.63 14.89 5.22
C ALA A 117 -21.07 13.49 4.97
N ILE A 118 -20.85 13.15 3.68
CA ILE A 118 -20.47 11.80 3.26
C ILE A 118 -19.36 11.93 2.24
N VAL A 119 -18.30 11.12 2.43
CA VAL A 119 -17.22 10.93 1.47
C VAL A 119 -17.16 9.44 1.12
N MET A 120 -17.24 9.13 -0.17
CA MET A 120 -17.20 7.75 -0.67
C MET A 120 -16.01 7.58 -1.60
N ARG A 121 -15.02 6.82 -1.18
CA ARG A 121 -13.86 6.47 -2.03
C ARG A 121 -14.19 5.26 -2.88
N VAL A 122 -13.98 5.38 -4.18
CA VAL A 122 -14.15 4.27 -5.13
C VAL A 122 -13.07 3.24 -4.92
N ILE A 123 -13.45 2.00 -4.66
CA ILE A 123 -12.54 0.86 -4.56
C ILE A 123 -12.29 0.31 -5.96
N ALA A 124 -11.02 0.12 -6.32
CA ALA A 124 -10.64 -0.39 -7.63
C ALA A 124 -11.26 -1.78 -7.88
N SER A 125 -11.90 -1.94 -9.03
CA SER A 125 -12.55 -3.20 -9.43
C SER A 125 -11.59 -4.24 -10.01
N SER A 126 -10.38 -3.81 -10.42
CA SER A 126 -9.38 -4.70 -11.01
C SER A 126 -8.30 -5.06 -10.00
N ILE A 127 -8.11 -6.36 -9.78
CA ILE A 127 -7.01 -6.87 -8.97
C ILE A 127 -5.73 -6.80 -9.82
N PRO A 128 -4.65 -6.16 -9.33
CA PRO A 128 -3.38 -6.16 -10.03
C PRO A 128 -2.76 -7.58 -10.00
N ASP A 129 -2.12 -7.97 -11.09
CA ASP A 129 -1.37 -9.22 -11.18
C ASP A 129 0.12 -9.01 -10.85
N PHE A 130 0.86 -10.11 -10.75
CA PHE A 130 2.30 -10.11 -10.45
C PHE A 130 3.11 -9.24 -11.42
N ASN A 131 2.79 -9.31 -12.71
CA ASN A 131 3.54 -8.58 -13.75
C ASN A 131 3.27 -7.08 -13.68
N LYS A 132 2.01 -6.69 -13.48
CA LYS A 132 1.64 -5.27 -13.34
C LYS A 132 2.27 -4.61 -12.13
N LEU A 133 2.48 -5.37 -11.04
CA LEU A 133 3.14 -4.87 -9.84
C LEU A 133 4.67 -4.97 -9.89
N ASN A 134 5.25 -5.56 -10.95
CA ASN A 134 6.67 -5.87 -11.05
C ASN A 134 7.22 -6.60 -9.82
N LEU A 135 6.46 -7.59 -9.32
CA LEU A 135 6.86 -8.36 -8.15
C LEU A 135 8.08 -9.22 -8.47
N PRO A 136 9.12 -9.25 -7.59
CA PRO A 136 10.24 -10.16 -7.75
C PRO A 136 9.80 -11.62 -7.93
N ALA A 137 10.44 -12.33 -8.85
CA ALA A 137 10.05 -13.72 -9.21
C ALA A 137 10.03 -14.67 -8.01
N VAL A 138 10.92 -14.46 -7.04
CA VAL A 138 10.98 -15.25 -5.80
C VAL A 138 9.68 -15.18 -4.99
N LEU A 139 8.92 -14.09 -5.10
CA LEU A 139 7.66 -13.94 -4.38
C LEU A 139 6.55 -14.87 -4.91
N ALA A 140 6.75 -15.48 -6.07
CA ALA A 140 5.85 -16.56 -6.52
C ALA A 140 5.85 -17.76 -5.55
N GLU A 141 6.96 -18.03 -4.87
CA GLU A 141 7.03 -19.06 -3.82
C GLU A 141 6.14 -18.74 -2.61
N ALA A 142 5.92 -17.45 -2.31
CA ALA A 142 5.01 -17.05 -1.24
C ALA A 142 3.54 -17.38 -1.56
N ALA A 143 3.20 -17.55 -2.84
CA ALA A 143 1.87 -17.98 -3.30
C ALA A 143 1.74 -19.52 -3.42
N GLU A 144 2.75 -20.30 -3.01
CA GLU A 144 2.60 -21.74 -2.85
C GLU A 144 1.83 -22.06 -1.56
N LEU A 145 0.92 -23.05 -1.63
CA LEU A 145 0.11 -23.45 -0.47
C LEU A 145 0.92 -24.29 0.54
N ARG A 146 1.99 -23.71 1.07
CA ARG A 146 2.78 -24.31 2.16
C ARG A 146 2.37 -23.70 3.50
N PRO A 147 2.07 -24.53 4.53
CA PRO A 147 1.72 -24.00 5.86
C PRO A 147 2.78 -23.08 6.42
N GLY A 148 2.34 -22.04 7.08
CA GLY A 148 3.21 -21.04 7.70
C GLY A 148 2.68 -19.61 7.48
N MET A 149 3.50 -18.63 7.79
CA MET A 149 3.10 -17.22 7.79
C MET A 149 3.89 -16.43 6.75
N VAL A 150 3.19 -15.64 5.96
CA VAL A 150 3.75 -14.63 5.03
C VAL A 150 3.26 -13.27 5.47
N LEU A 151 4.20 -12.37 5.79
CA LEU A 151 3.91 -11.02 6.25
C LEU A 151 4.31 -10.01 5.19
N VAL A 152 3.39 -9.11 4.82
CA VAL A 152 3.68 -7.98 3.95
C VAL A 152 3.65 -6.71 4.79
N THR A 153 4.77 -5.98 4.85
CA THR A 153 4.93 -4.86 5.77
C THR A 153 5.35 -3.57 5.06
N GLY A 154 5.23 -2.45 5.74
CA GLY A 154 5.56 -1.13 5.20
C GLY A 154 4.59 -0.06 5.67
N PRO A 155 4.89 1.23 5.43
CA PRO A 155 4.03 2.34 5.80
C PRO A 155 2.69 2.31 5.06
N THR A 156 1.76 3.14 5.52
CA THR A 156 0.48 3.33 4.81
C THR A 156 0.74 3.83 3.38
N GLY A 157 0.05 3.25 2.41
CA GLY A 157 0.21 3.61 0.99
C GLY A 157 1.43 2.98 0.30
N SER A 158 2.15 2.04 0.95
CA SER A 158 3.27 1.33 0.31
C SER A 158 2.85 0.19 -0.65
N GLY A 159 1.55 -0.08 -0.79
CA GLY A 159 1.03 -1.07 -1.73
C GLY A 159 0.84 -2.48 -1.15
N LYS A 160 0.86 -2.66 0.18
CA LYS A 160 0.70 -3.96 0.85
C LYS A 160 -0.55 -4.74 0.40
N SER A 161 -1.70 -4.07 0.42
CA SER A 161 -2.99 -4.68 0.02
C SER A 161 -2.98 -5.12 -1.45
N SER A 162 -2.35 -4.34 -2.34
CA SER A 162 -2.21 -4.71 -3.75
C SER A 162 -1.34 -5.95 -3.94
N THR A 163 -0.24 -6.05 -3.19
CA THR A 163 0.66 -7.23 -3.21
C THR A 163 -0.05 -8.47 -2.68
N LEU A 164 -0.75 -8.36 -1.54
CA LEU A 164 -1.53 -9.48 -1.00
C LEU A 164 -2.69 -9.88 -1.92
N ALA A 165 -3.38 -8.92 -2.53
CA ALA A 165 -4.42 -9.20 -3.51
C ALA A 165 -3.88 -9.96 -4.72
N ALA A 166 -2.68 -9.61 -5.21
CA ALA A 166 -2.00 -10.34 -6.28
C ALA A 166 -1.66 -11.79 -5.87
N PHE A 167 -1.17 -12.01 -4.63
CA PHE A 167 -0.89 -13.36 -4.10
C PHE A 167 -2.17 -14.20 -4.00
N VAL A 168 -3.22 -13.63 -3.41
CA VAL A 168 -4.53 -14.29 -3.32
C VAL A 168 -5.07 -14.61 -4.71
N ASN A 169 -5.00 -13.67 -5.64
CA ASN A 169 -5.48 -13.88 -7.00
C ASN A 169 -4.71 -14.99 -7.74
N LYS A 170 -3.39 -15.03 -7.58
CA LYS A 170 -2.56 -16.10 -8.15
C LYS A 170 -2.98 -17.48 -7.63
N ILE A 171 -3.17 -17.63 -6.32
CA ILE A 171 -3.67 -18.88 -5.72
C ILE A 171 -5.08 -19.19 -6.24
N ASN A 172 -5.95 -18.19 -6.31
CA ASN A 172 -7.31 -18.34 -6.81
C ASN A 172 -7.38 -18.83 -8.27
N GLU A 173 -6.44 -18.41 -9.10
CA GLU A 173 -6.33 -18.85 -10.50
C GLU A 173 -5.75 -20.25 -10.64
N GLU A 174 -4.80 -20.61 -9.82
CA GLU A 174 -3.97 -21.82 -10.02
C GLU A 174 -4.40 -23.01 -9.17
N LYS A 175 -5.02 -22.80 -8.00
CA LYS A 175 -5.26 -23.83 -6.99
C LYS A 175 -6.75 -24.05 -6.70
N GLY A 176 -7.19 -25.30 -6.70
CA GLY A 176 -8.54 -25.68 -6.25
C GLY A 176 -8.55 -25.80 -4.71
N CYS A 177 -8.79 -24.70 -4.00
CA CYS A 177 -8.76 -24.66 -2.55
C CYS A 177 -9.78 -23.66 -1.97
N HIS A 178 -9.97 -23.69 -0.66
CA HIS A 178 -10.77 -22.71 0.05
C HIS A 178 -9.88 -21.61 0.62
N ILE A 179 -10.24 -20.36 0.37
CA ILE A 179 -9.57 -19.15 0.84
C ILE A 179 -10.55 -18.36 1.69
N ILE A 180 -10.11 -17.89 2.85
CA ILE A 180 -10.86 -16.96 3.68
C ILE A 180 -10.04 -15.70 3.85
N THR A 181 -10.66 -14.54 3.66
CA THR A 181 -10.08 -13.27 4.02
C THR A 181 -10.90 -12.60 5.13
N ILE A 182 -10.21 -11.88 6.02
CA ILE A 182 -10.78 -11.10 7.10
C ILE A 182 -10.14 -9.72 7.01
N GLU A 183 -10.91 -8.70 6.66
CA GLU A 183 -10.40 -7.39 6.25
C GLU A 183 -11.14 -6.22 6.92
N ASP A 184 -10.51 -5.04 6.97
CA ASP A 184 -11.09 -3.84 7.57
C ASP A 184 -10.69 -2.55 6.80
N PRO A 185 -11.49 -2.17 5.80
CA PRO A 185 -12.49 -2.94 5.06
C PRO A 185 -11.89 -3.81 3.94
N ILE A 186 -12.72 -4.52 3.19
CA ILE A 186 -12.31 -5.26 1.97
C ILE A 186 -11.87 -4.25 0.91
N GLU A 187 -10.56 -4.32 0.50
CA GLU A 187 -9.99 -3.40 -0.50
C GLU A 187 -10.08 -3.93 -1.95
N PHE A 188 -10.10 -5.25 -2.14
CA PHE A 188 -10.24 -5.87 -3.46
C PHE A 188 -11.28 -6.99 -3.42
N LEU A 189 -12.22 -6.99 -4.37
CA LEU A 189 -13.19 -8.05 -4.50
C LEU A 189 -12.64 -9.18 -5.38
N HIS A 190 -12.55 -10.36 -4.80
CA HIS A 190 -12.12 -11.56 -5.49
C HIS A 190 -13.33 -12.40 -5.96
N ASN A 191 -13.47 -12.55 -7.26
CA ASN A 191 -14.42 -13.52 -7.81
C ASN A 191 -13.88 -14.94 -7.60
N HIS A 192 -14.76 -15.91 -7.39
CA HIS A 192 -14.38 -17.31 -7.41
C HIS A 192 -13.80 -17.70 -8.79
N LYS A 193 -12.65 -18.36 -8.81
CA LYS A 193 -12.01 -18.93 -10.00
C LYS A 193 -11.82 -20.42 -9.80
N ARG A 194 -10.58 -20.92 -9.69
CA ARG A 194 -10.33 -22.31 -9.27
C ARG A 194 -10.52 -22.49 -7.77
N ALA A 195 -10.20 -21.48 -6.99
CA ALA A 195 -10.48 -21.48 -5.55
C ALA A 195 -11.89 -20.96 -5.26
N THR A 196 -12.42 -21.35 -4.09
CA THR A 196 -13.58 -20.73 -3.47
C THR A 196 -13.08 -19.71 -2.46
N ILE A 197 -13.46 -18.44 -2.60
CA ILE A 197 -13.06 -17.36 -1.71
C ILE A 197 -14.25 -16.83 -0.94
N HIS A 198 -14.11 -16.74 0.39
CA HIS A 198 -15.03 -16.02 1.26
C HIS A 198 -14.30 -14.87 1.90
N GLN A 199 -14.78 -13.65 1.65
CA GLN A 199 -14.25 -12.42 2.22
C GLN A 199 -15.17 -11.94 3.31
N ARG A 200 -14.63 -11.71 4.50
CA ARG A 200 -15.36 -11.23 5.69
C ARG A 200 -14.85 -9.86 6.08
N GLU A 201 -15.77 -8.94 6.24
CA GLU A 201 -15.46 -7.57 6.63
C GLU A 201 -15.70 -7.34 8.13
N LEU A 202 -14.76 -6.66 8.76
CA LEU A 202 -14.88 -6.28 10.16
C LEU A 202 -16.09 -5.35 10.36
N HIS A 203 -16.74 -5.47 11.50
CA HIS A 203 -17.94 -4.70 11.88
C HIS A 203 -19.19 -4.92 11.01
N THR A 204 -19.07 -5.62 9.89
CA THR A 204 -20.19 -6.01 9.02
C THR A 204 -20.49 -7.51 9.17
N ASP A 205 -19.47 -8.37 8.96
CA ASP A 205 -19.60 -9.82 8.97
C ASP A 205 -19.05 -10.46 10.26
N THR A 206 -18.22 -9.74 10.98
CA THR A 206 -17.57 -10.21 12.21
C THR A 206 -17.20 -9.04 13.13
N PRO A 207 -17.28 -9.19 14.46
CA PRO A 207 -16.96 -8.12 15.38
C PRO A 207 -15.45 -7.89 15.59
N SER A 208 -14.59 -8.91 15.37
CA SER A 208 -13.14 -8.78 15.56
C SER A 208 -12.34 -9.74 14.67
N PHE A 209 -11.09 -9.40 14.40
CA PHE A 209 -10.15 -10.27 13.67
C PHE A 209 -9.95 -11.60 14.40
N ALA A 210 -9.72 -11.58 15.69
CA ALA A 210 -9.47 -12.80 16.48
C ALA A 210 -10.66 -13.78 16.45
N LEU A 211 -11.89 -13.28 16.60
CA LEU A 211 -13.08 -14.12 16.52
C LEU A 211 -13.30 -14.72 15.13
N ALA A 212 -13.11 -13.90 14.09
CA ALA A 212 -13.22 -14.38 12.72
C ALA A 212 -12.16 -15.44 12.38
N LEU A 213 -10.93 -15.22 12.85
CA LEU A 213 -9.81 -16.13 12.61
C LEU A 213 -10.02 -17.47 13.35
N ARG A 214 -10.45 -17.46 14.61
CA ARG A 214 -10.84 -18.69 15.32
C ARG A 214 -11.96 -19.46 14.62
N ALA A 215 -12.93 -18.74 14.06
CA ALA A 215 -14.00 -19.37 13.26
C ALA A 215 -13.45 -20.00 11.98
N ALA A 216 -12.51 -19.31 11.30
CA ALA A 216 -11.90 -19.76 10.06
C ALA A 216 -11.20 -21.13 10.23
N LEU A 217 -10.56 -21.41 11.38
CA LEU A 217 -9.93 -22.70 11.65
C LEU A 217 -10.89 -23.90 11.55
N ARG A 218 -12.20 -23.67 11.66
CA ARG A 218 -13.24 -24.71 11.52
C ARG A 218 -13.93 -24.70 10.16
N GLN A 219 -13.47 -23.86 9.24
CA GLN A 219 -14.06 -23.67 7.91
C GLN A 219 -13.24 -24.31 6.78
N ALA A 220 -12.24 -25.13 7.15
CA ALA A 220 -11.36 -25.87 6.24
C ALA A 220 -10.65 -25.02 5.16
N PRO A 221 -10.15 -23.81 5.42
CA PRO A 221 -9.38 -23.05 4.45
C PRO A 221 -7.98 -23.64 4.27
N LYS A 222 -7.39 -23.41 3.10
CA LYS A 222 -5.94 -23.64 2.88
C LYS A 222 -5.15 -22.34 3.06
N LEU A 223 -5.78 -21.21 2.75
CA LEU A 223 -5.23 -19.87 2.96
C LEU A 223 -6.20 -19.05 3.81
N ILE A 224 -5.67 -18.36 4.80
CA ILE A 224 -6.35 -17.33 5.59
C ILE A 224 -5.59 -16.03 5.43
N LEU A 225 -6.26 -14.98 4.92
CA LEU A 225 -5.73 -13.63 4.94
C LEU A 225 -6.33 -12.88 6.12
N VAL A 226 -5.47 -12.37 7.00
CA VAL A 226 -5.83 -11.46 8.10
C VAL A 226 -5.33 -10.08 7.71
N GLY A 227 -6.22 -9.14 7.47
CA GLY A 227 -5.90 -7.82 6.92
C GLY A 227 -4.74 -7.16 7.66
N GLU A 228 -4.77 -7.19 8.99
CA GLU A 228 -3.67 -6.72 9.83
C GLU A 228 -3.64 -7.43 11.20
N MET A 229 -2.45 -7.48 11.80
CA MET A 229 -2.23 -8.01 13.16
C MET A 229 -1.73 -6.88 14.06
N ARG A 230 -2.61 -6.32 14.88
CA ARG A 230 -2.29 -5.21 15.80
C ARG A 230 -2.22 -5.61 17.25
N ASP A 231 -2.99 -6.62 17.65
CA ASP A 231 -3.20 -7.02 19.03
C ASP A 231 -2.68 -8.44 19.30
N ARG A 232 -2.45 -8.70 20.58
CA ARG A 232 -1.92 -9.98 21.07
C ARG A 232 -2.80 -11.17 20.66
N GLU A 233 -4.12 -11.04 20.81
CA GLU A 233 -5.05 -12.15 20.57
C GLU A 233 -5.05 -12.57 19.10
N THR A 234 -5.10 -11.61 18.18
CA THR A 234 -5.05 -11.85 16.73
C THR A 234 -3.72 -12.52 16.35
N ILE A 235 -2.57 -12.03 16.87
CA ILE A 235 -1.26 -12.62 16.61
C ILE A 235 -1.17 -14.06 17.11
N GLU A 236 -1.68 -14.32 18.32
CA GLU A 236 -1.64 -15.65 18.94
C GLU A 236 -2.42 -16.69 18.12
N VAL A 237 -3.64 -16.33 17.66
CA VAL A 237 -4.47 -17.20 16.83
C VAL A 237 -3.89 -17.36 15.42
N ALA A 238 -3.24 -16.33 14.86
CA ALA A 238 -2.56 -16.43 13.57
C ALA A 238 -1.36 -17.38 13.62
N LEU A 239 -0.57 -17.34 14.70
CA LEU A 239 0.51 -18.30 14.93
C LEU A 239 -0.04 -19.74 15.07
N GLU A 240 -1.13 -19.94 15.83
CA GLU A 240 -1.80 -21.24 15.96
C GLU A 240 -2.27 -21.76 14.61
N ALA A 241 -2.90 -20.91 13.80
CA ALA A 241 -3.32 -21.27 12.44
C ALA A 241 -2.15 -21.75 11.56
N ALA A 242 -1.02 -21.03 11.61
CA ALA A 242 0.19 -21.39 10.87
C ALA A 242 0.82 -22.70 11.36
N GLU A 243 0.80 -22.94 12.67
CA GLU A 243 1.30 -24.18 13.30
C GLU A 243 0.43 -25.39 12.98
N THR A 244 -0.88 -25.18 12.83
CA THR A 244 -1.87 -26.27 12.58
C THR A 244 -2.10 -26.56 11.10
N GLY A 245 -1.29 -26.01 10.20
CA GLY A 245 -1.27 -26.41 8.80
C GLY A 245 -1.90 -25.45 7.80
N HIS A 246 -2.23 -24.22 8.22
CA HIS A 246 -2.75 -23.20 7.33
C HIS A 246 -1.64 -22.29 6.80
N LEU A 247 -1.79 -21.80 5.56
CA LEU A 247 -1.04 -20.66 5.08
C LEU A 247 -1.74 -19.38 5.57
N VAL A 248 -1.02 -18.53 6.29
CA VAL A 248 -1.56 -17.28 6.84
C VAL A 248 -0.87 -16.11 6.20
N TYR A 249 -1.65 -15.22 5.57
CA TYR A 249 -1.18 -13.92 5.10
C TYR A 249 -1.62 -12.83 6.05
N SER A 250 -0.75 -11.86 6.31
CA SER A 250 -1.14 -10.66 7.06
C SER A 250 -0.26 -9.46 6.77
N THR A 251 -0.68 -8.28 7.27
CA THR A 251 0.11 -7.06 7.20
C THR A 251 0.49 -6.52 8.56
N LEU A 252 1.61 -5.77 8.58
CA LEU A 252 1.99 -4.88 9.67
C LEU A 252 2.48 -3.54 9.10
N HIS A 253 2.47 -2.49 9.94
CA HIS A 253 2.94 -1.16 9.57
C HIS A 253 4.40 -0.90 10.01
N THR A 254 5.23 -1.92 9.96
CA THR A 254 6.66 -1.87 10.28
C THR A 254 7.48 -1.57 9.05
N ILE A 255 8.68 -1.02 9.22
CA ILE A 255 9.51 -0.49 8.13
C ILE A 255 10.45 -1.52 7.49
N ASP A 256 10.75 -2.61 8.21
CA ASP A 256 11.66 -3.69 7.81
C ASP A 256 11.33 -5.01 8.53
N ALA A 257 12.03 -6.08 8.18
CA ALA A 257 11.83 -7.42 8.72
C ALA A 257 12.19 -7.53 10.20
N SER A 258 13.31 -6.92 10.63
CA SER A 258 13.73 -6.94 12.04
C SER A 258 12.70 -6.26 12.93
N LYS A 259 12.25 -5.06 12.54
CA LYS A 259 11.18 -4.33 13.25
C LYS A 259 9.84 -5.06 13.23
N THR A 260 9.58 -5.86 12.20
CA THR A 260 8.38 -6.70 12.14
C THR A 260 8.40 -7.76 13.23
N ILE A 261 9.53 -8.45 13.39
CA ILE A 261 9.69 -9.47 14.44
C ILE A 261 9.65 -8.84 15.82
N GLU A 262 10.38 -7.73 16.02
CA GLU A 262 10.35 -7.00 17.30
C GLU A 262 8.93 -6.56 17.66
N ARG A 263 8.16 -6.05 16.69
CA ARG A 263 6.78 -5.60 16.90
C ARG A 263 5.85 -6.75 17.32
N ILE A 264 5.94 -7.91 16.66
CA ILE A 264 5.13 -9.09 17.00
C ILE A 264 5.49 -9.57 18.40
N VAL A 265 6.78 -9.74 18.69
CA VAL A 265 7.25 -10.22 20.00
C VAL A 265 6.91 -9.24 21.11
N GLY A 266 7.10 -7.93 20.85
CA GLY A 266 6.90 -6.88 21.85
C GLY A 266 5.46 -6.66 22.31
N VAL A 267 4.46 -7.23 21.63
CA VAL A 267 3.05 -7.19 22.08
C VAL A 267 2.81 -8.14 23.27
N PHE A 268 3.71 -9.11 23.50
CA PHE A 268 3.60 -10.10 24.55
C PHE A 268 4.38 -9.70 25.79
N PRO A 269 3.94 -10.15 27.00
CA PRO A 269 4.71 -9.99 28.22
C PRO A 269 6.12 -10.55 28.09
N LEU A 270 7.09 -9.96 28.78
CA LEU A 270 8.51 -10.37 28.71
C LEU A 270 8.72 -11.87 28.93
N GLY A 271 7.97 -12.49 29.85
CA GLY A 271 8.05 -13.93 30.13
C GLY A 271 7.64 -14.83 28.95
N ASP A 272 6.76 -14.33 28.05
CA ASP A 272 6.24 -15.10 26.93
C ASP A 272 7.08 -14.89 25.65
N GLN A 273 7.89 -13.84 25.59
CA GLN A 273 8.56 -13.41 24.36
C GLN A 273 9.47 -14.47 23.72
N ASN A 274 10.18 -15.25 24.53
CA ASN A 274 11.04 -16.33 24.03
C ASN A 274 10.21 -17.46 23.40
N ALA A 275 9.04 -17.78 23.97
CA ALA A 275 8.14 -18.76 23.40
C ALA A 275 7.58 -18.26 22.04
N ILE A 276 7.22 -16.97 21.96
CA ILE A 276 6.73 -16.35 20.73
C ILE A 276 7.82 -16.31 19.66
N ARG A 277 9.07 -15.94 19.99
CA ARG A 277 10.20 -16.02 19.07
C ARG A 277 10.38 -17.43 18.50
N THR A 278 10.28 -18.44 19.35
CA THR A 278 10.38 -19.84 18.92
C THR A 278 9.25 -20.24 17.98
N ARG A 279 8.01 -19.83 18.26
CA ARG A 279 6.85 -20.08 17.39
C ARG A 279 7.02 -19.35 16.05
N MET A 280 7.39 -18.06 16.07
CA MET A 280 7.68 -17.27 14.86
C MET A 280 8.75 -17.93 14.01
N ALA A 281 9.89 -18.32 14.60
CA ALA A 281 10.98 -18.96 13.88
C ALA A 281 10.56 -20.24 13.15
N LYS A 282 9.60 -20.99 13.69
CA LYS A 282 9.07 -22.23 13.08
C LYS A 282 8.04 -21.94 11.99
N THR A 283 7.26 -20.89 12.13
CA THR A 283 6.08 -20.65 11.30
C THR A 283 6.32 -19.67 10.16
N PHE A 284 7.18 -18.64 10.30
CA PHE A 284 7.35 -17.68 9.23
C PHE A 284 7.96 -18.33 7.96
N ARG A 285 7.48 -17.90 6.81
CA ARG A 285 7.99 -18.28 5.47
C ARG A 285 8.65 -17.09 4.79
N PHE A 286 7.94 -15.97 4.76
CA PHE A 286 8.42 -14.71 4.21
C PHE A 286 8.03 -13.55 5.09
N ILE A 287 8.93 -12.57 5.22
CA ILE A 287 8.61 -11.22 5.63
C ILE A 287 9.03 -10.32 4.47
N ILE A 288 8.06 -9.61 3.89
CA ILE A 288 8.21 -8.82 2.67
C ILE A 288 7.92 -7.38 3.05
N SER A 289 8.96 -6.57 3.19
CA SER A 289 8.81 -5.15 3.49
C SER A 289 8.80 -4.36 2.18
N GLN A 290 7.94 -3.34 2.08
CA GLN A 290 7.67 -2.65 0.82
C GLN A 290 7.68 -1.14 0.97
N ARG A 291 8.39 -0.46 0.03
CA ARG A 291 8.39 1.00 -0.16
C ARG A 291 7.95 1.32 -1.59
N LEU A 292 7.26 2.45 -1.78
CA LEU A 292 6.92 2.95 -3.12
C LEU A 292 7.69 4.25 -3.36
N LEU A 293 8.60 4.23 -4.31
CA LEU A 293 9.43 5.35 -4.71
C LEU A 293 8.85 6.07 -5.93
N PRO A 294 8.86 7.41 -5.98
CA PRO A 294 8.54 8.15 -7.20
C PRO A 294 9.48 7.74 -8.34
N ARG A 295 8.95 7.57 -9.52
CA ARG A 295 9.75 7.33 -10.73
C ARG A 295 10.33 8.64 -11.24
N LYS A 296 11.57 8.60 -11.74
CA LYS A 296 12.27 9.76 -12.30
C LYS A 296 11.51 10.42 -13.46
N ASP A 297 10.79 9.65 -14.27
CA ASP A 297 10.01 10.10 -15.40
C ASP A 297 8.64 10.70 -15.04
N GLY A 298 8.28 10.76 -13.76
CA GLY A 298 6.97 11.23 -13.29
C GLY A 298 5.79 10.30 -13.62
N SER A 299 6.02 9.12 -14.20
CA SER A 299 4.96 8.18 -14.61
C SER A 299 4.33 7.39 -13.44
N GLY A 300 4.50 7.87 -12.21
CA GLY A 300 3.95 7.23 -11.02
C GLY A 300 5.04 6.73 -10.06
N ARG A 301 4.88 5.51 -9.52
CA ARG A 301 5.76 4.95 -8.49
C ARG A 301 6.27 3.57 -8.88
N VAL A 302 7.43 3.19 -8.35
CA VAL A 302 8.00 1.85 -8.44
C VAL A 302 8.14 1.28 -7.03
N ALA A 303 7.87 -0.02 -6.87
CA ALA A 303 8.04 -0.70 -5.59
C ALA A 303 9.49 -1.16 -5.42
N ALA A 304 10.05 -0.92 -4.23
CA ALA A 304 11.25 -1.56 -3.74
C ALA A 304 10.86 -2.54 -2.62
N PHE A 305 11.49 -3.71 -2.61
CA PHE A 305 11.19 -4.79 -1.67
C PHE A 305 12.43 -5.17 -0.88
N GLU A 306 12.22 -5.36 0.42
CA GLU A 306 13.11 -6.15 1.27
C GLU A 306 12.45 -7.51 1.47
N ILE A 307 13.17 -8.60 1.26
CA ILE A 307 12.64 -9.96 1.28
C ILE A 307 13.47 -10.83 2.21
N LEU A 308 12.89 -11.19 3.34
CA LEU A 308 13.44 -12.18 4.27
C LEU A 308 12.75 -13.53 4.05
N LYS A 309 13.51 -14.58 3.74
CA LYS A 309 13.03 -15.97 3.66
C LYS A 309 13.39 -16.75 4.91
N SER A 310 12.56 -17.74 5.21
CA SER A 310 12.81 -18.69 6.29
C SER A 310 13.85 -19.73 5.87
N THR A 311 15.08 -19.55 6.35
CA THR A 311 16.21 -20.51 6.24
C THR A 311 16.62 -20.98 7.64
N LEU A 312 17.50 -21.95 7.75
CA LEU A 312 18.04 -22.37 9.05
C LEU A 312 18.67 -21.18 9.81
N ARG A 313 19.45 -20.35 9.10
CA ARG A 313 20.14 -19.19 9.65
C ARG A 313 19.15 -18.12 10.12
N THR A 314 18.18 -17.74 9.29
CA THR A 314 17.21 -16.70 9.63
C THR A 314 16.28 -17.13 10.77
N ARG A 315 15.93 -18.44 10.84
CA ARG A 315 15.18 -19.00 11.99
C ARG A 315 15.98 -18.90 13.29
N ASP A 316 17.28 -19.20 13.25
CA ASP A 316 18.13 -19.09 14.43
C ASP A 316 18.19 -17.64 14.96
N TYR A 317 18.33 -16.66 14.05
CA TYR A 317 18.35 -15.24 14.41
C TYR A 317 17.00 -14.74 14.94
N VAL A 318 15.88 -15.20 14.36
CA VAL A 318 14.54 -14.89 14.88
C VAL A 318 14.36 -15.46 16.27
N GLN A 319 14.78 -16.72 16.49
CA GLN A 319 14.60 -17.44 17.76
C GLN A 319 15.48 -16.86 18.88
N LYS A 320 16.77 -16.63 18.61
CA LYS A 320 17.74 -16.19 19.63
C LYS A 320 17.80 -14.67 19.79
N GLY A 321 17.28 -13.93 18.82
CA GLY A 321 17.49 -12.49 18.68
C GLY A 321 18.74 -12.18 17.88
N GLU A 322 18.78 -10.93 17.37
CA GLU A 322 19.93 -10.42 16.63
C GLU A 322 21.02 -9.96 17.62
N VAL A 323 22.26 -10.20 17.24
CA VAL A 323 23.45 -9.73 17.95
C VAL A 323 24.45 -9.18 16.95
N GLU A 324 25.48 -8.48 17.41
CA GLU A 324 26.53 -7.92 16.55
C GLU A 324 27.14 -9.00 15.63
N GLY A 325 27.19 -8.74 14.33
CA GLY A 325 27.65 -9.66 13.29
C GLY A 325 26.71 -10.83 12.97
N LYS A 326 25.50 -10.84 13.55
CA LYS A 326 24.46 -11.86 13.28
C LYS A 326 23.09 -11.19 13.18
N SER A 327 22.92 -10.34 12.18
CA SER A 327 21.66 -9.66 11.91
C SER A 327 20.87 -10.32 10.77
N LEU A 328 19.57 -10.07 10.74
CA LEU A 328 18.73 -10.50 9.62
C LEU A 328 19.11 -9.77 8.33
N LEU A 329 19.60 -8.53 8.44
CA LEU A 329 20.11 -7.77 7.30
C LEU A 329 21.33 -8.47 6.67
N ASP A 330 22.29 -8.94 7.48
CA ASP A 330 23.45 -9.69 6.98
C ASP A 330 23.00 -11.01 6.33
N ALA A 331 22.05 -11.69 6.97
CA ALA A 331 21.50 -12.94 6.41
C ALA A 331 20.78 -12.72 5.07
N MET A 332 20.10 -11.58 4.88
CA MET A 332 19.46 -11.23 3.61
C MET A 332 20.48 -10.92 2.51
N ARG A 333 21.53 -10.16 2.83
CA ARG A 333 22.64 -9.86 1.89
C ARG A 333 23.33 -11.13 1.42
N ASP A 334 23.73 -11.99 2.36
CA ASP A 334 24.39 -13.26 2.04
C ASP A 334 23.47 -14.25 1.30
N GLY A 335 22.15 -14.12 1.50
CA GLY A 335 21.12 -14.94 0.89
C GLY A 335 20.55 -14.44 -0.43
N SER A 336 21.24 -13.54 -1.12
CA SER A 336 20.79 -12.98 -2.41
C SER A 336 20.59 -14.07 -3.48
N ASN A 337 21.41 -15.13 -3.48
CA ASN A 337 21.26 -16.27 -4.38
C ASN A 337 19.99 -17.11 -4.11
N ASP A 338 19.47 -17.05 -2.87
CA ASP A 338 18.20 -17.68 -2.49
C ASP A 338 16.98 -16.76 -2.75
N GLY A 339 17.22 -15.59 -3.36
CA GLY A 339 16.21 -14.58 -3.67
C GLY A 339 15.85 -13.69 -2.49
N MET A 340 16.62 -13.68 -1.39
CA MET A 340 16.53 -12.65 -0.36
C MET A 340 17.12 -11.35 -0.88
N GLN A 341 16.62 -10.21 -0.40
CA GLN A 341 17.14 -8.90 -0.81
C GLN A 341 16.91 -7.85 0.28
N CYS A 342 17.78 -6.83 0.29
CA CYS A 342 17.68 -5.68 1.17
C CYS A 342 17.15 -4.46 0.41
N PHE A 343 16.59 -3.49 1.12
CA PHE A 343 16.13 -2.25 0.50
C PHE A 343 17.23 -1.50 -0.25
N ASP A 344 18.39 -1.33 0.37
CA ASP A 344 19.46 -0.49 -0.20
C ASP A 344 20.01 -1.10 -1.48
N ASP A 345 20.19 -2.43 -1.53
CA ASP A 345 20.64 -3.14 -2.74
C ASP A 345 19.61 -3.04 -3.87
N GLU A 346 18.31 -3.05 -3.54
CA GLU A 346 17.24 -2.90 -4.54
C GLU A 346 17.13 -1.46 -5.03
N ILE A 347 17.25 -0.48 -4.12
CA ILE A 347 17.25 0.94 -4.49
C ILE A 347 18.47 1.27 -5.34
N GLU A 348 19.65 0.71 -5.04
CA GLU A 348 20.84 0.84 -5.89
C GLU A 348 20.55 0.41 -7.34
N LYS A 349 19.94 -0.76 -7.53
CA LYS A 349 19.56 -1.24 -8.88
C LYS A 349 18.59 -0.29 -9.58
N LEU A 350 17.61 0.25 -8.86
CA LEU A 350 16.65 1.20 -9.43
C LEU A 350 17.29 2.52 -9.83
N VAL A 351 18.26 3.02 -9.05
CA VAL A 351 19.02 4.23 -9.39
C VAL A 351 19.94 3.97 -10.57
N ARG A 352 20.71 2.87 -10.58
CA ARG A 352 21.60 2.50 -11.70
C ARG A 352 20.83 2.28 -13.01
N ALA A 353 19.61 1.74 -12.93
CA ALA A 353 18.71 1.61 -14.07
C ALA A 353 18.06 2.92 -14.52
N GLY A 354 18.31 4.05 -13.83
CA GLY A 354 17.70 5.34 -14.11
C GLY A 354 16.18 5.41 -13.87
N THR A 355 15.62 4.40 -13.19
CA THR A 355 14.19 4.36 -12.85
C THR A 355 13.84 5.36 -11.75
N VAL A 356 14.76 5.55 -10.80
CA VAL A 356 14.68 6.48 -9.68
C VAL A 356 15.89 7.40 -9.75
N ASP A 357 15.73 8.67 -9.41
CA ASP A 357 16.87 9.59 -9.31
C ASP A 357 17.67 9.36 -8.00
N MET A 358 18.90 9.85 -7.96
CA MET A 358 19.83 9.68 -6.85
C MET A 358 19.25 10.21 -5.52
N ASP A 359 18.69 11.42 -5.52
CA ASP A 359 18.19 12.07 -4.30
C ASP A 359 17.00 11.32 -3.73
N THR A 360 16.09 10.90 -4.60
CA THR A 360 14.98 10.01 -4.22
C THR A 360 15.51 8.69 -3.67
N GLY A 361 16.46 8.03 -4.34
CA GLY A 361 17.08 6.80 -3.86
C GLY A 361 17.66 6.94 -2.45
N LEU A 362 18.45 7.98 -2.21
CA LEU A 362 19.04 8.26 -0.90
C LEU A 362 17.99 8.54 0.18
N SER A 363 16.92 9.28 -0.15
CA SER A 363 15.84 9.61 0.80
C SER A 363 15.01 8.42 1.23
N TYR A 364 14.91 7.39 0.39
CA TYR A 364 14.16 6.15 0.65
C TYR A 364 15.05 4.99 1.13
N SER A 365 16.37 5.15 1.17
CA SER A 365 17.31 4.13 1.63
C SER A 365 17.22 3.90 3.15
N THR A 366 17.74 2.78 3.60
CA THR A 366 17.89 2.48 5.02
C THR A 366 19.17 3.12 5.57
N ASN A 367 20.25 3.12 4.77
CA ASN A 367 21.53 3.79 5.07
C ASN A 367 22.00 4.62 3.87
N ALA A 368 21.62 5.90 3.86
CA ALA A 368 21.95 6.83 2.79
C ALA A 368 23.48 7.03 2.60
N GLY A 369 24.26 6.94 3.69
CA GLY A 369 25.71 7.06 3.62
C GLY A 369 26.34 5.90 2.85
N ASN A 370 25.98 4.67 3.18
CA ASN A 370 26.45 3.48 2.48
C ASN A 370 25.96 3.45 1.03
N LEU A 371 24.70 3.75 0.78
CA LEU A 371 24.17 3.78 -0.58
C LEU A 371 24.87 4.84 -1.45
N ARG A 372 25.21 6.01 -0.89
CA ARG A 372 25.96 7.03 -1.60
C ARG A 372 27.36 6.55 -1.99
N LEU A 373 28.03 5.79 -1.11
CA LEU A 373 29.34 5.19 -1.41
C LEU A 373 29.23 4.12 -2.52
N GLN A 374 28.19 3.29 -2.48
CA GLN A 374 27.93 2.28 -3.53
C GLN A 374 27.66 2.91 -4.90
N LEU A 375 27.08 4.11 -4.93
CA LEU A 375 26.74 4.86 -6.15
C LEU A 375 27.76 5.95 -6.51
N ALA A 376 28.94 5.97 -5.86
CA ALA A 376 29.97 7.01 -6.07
C ALA A 376 30.44 7.08 -7.54
N ASP A 377 30.50 5.95 -8.23
CA ASP A 377 30.82 5.84 -9.65
C ASP A 377 29.86 6.60 -10.58
N LEU A 378 28.61 6.81 -10.17
CA LEU A 378 27.64 7.63 -10.91
C LEU A 378 27.77 9.13 -10.62
N LEU A 379 28.52 9.51 -9.58
CA LEU A 379 28.77 10.91 -9.20
C LEU A 379 30.09 11.45 -9.77
N GLU A 380 31.01 10.55 -10.14
CA GLU A 380 32.25 10.95 -10.81
C GLU A 380 31.93 11.37 -12.26
N PRO A 381 32.41 12.52 -12.74
CA PRO A 381 32.29 12.88 -14.13
C PRO A 381 32.96 11.77 -14.97
N GLN A 382 32.20 11.15 -15.88
CA GLN A 382 32.75 10.20 -16.85
C GLN A 382 33.94 10.90 -17.53
N PRO A 383 35.16 10.29 -17.59
CA PRO A 383 36.22 10.85 -18.37
C PRO A 383 35.69 11.05 -19.79
N GLU A 384 35.75 12.30 -20.28
CA GLU A 384 35.39 12.60 -21.67
C GLU A 384 36.13 11.59 -22.55
N GLU A 385 35.40 10.81 -23.37
CA GLU A 385 36.00 9.98 -24.40
C GLU A 385 36.81 10.92 -25.29
N ILE A 386 38.11 10.93 -25.07
CA ILE A 386 39.06 11.60 -25.96
C ILE A 386 38.94 10.83 -27.29
N LEU A 387 38.15 11.38 -28.20
CA LEU A 387 38.09 10.89 -29.58
C LEU A 387 39.53 10.80 -30.11
N PRO A 388 40.04 9.63 -30.50
CA PRO A 388 41.40 9.52 -31.05
C PRO A 388 41.42 10.23 -32.39
N GLY A 389 42.04 11.41 -32.45
CA GLY A 389 42.26 12.14 -33.73
C GLY A 389 42.37 13.65 -33.68
N LEU A 390 42.29 14.33 -32.53
CA LEU A 390 42.59 15.77 -32.45
C LEU A 390 43.96 15.97 -31.80
N THR A 391 45.00 15.96 -32.65
CA THR A 391 46.31 16.54 -32.31
C THR A 391 46.20 18.05 -32.31
N MET A 392 46.20 18.69 -31.17
CA MET A 392 46.43 20.13 -31.09
C MET A 392 47.90 20.41 -31.42
N ASP A 393 48.15 21.10 -32.54
CA ASP A 393 49.46 21.67 -32.80
C ASP A 393 49.79 22.71 -31.74
N PRO A 394 51.04 22.70 -31.18
CA PRO A 394 51.46 23.71 -30.22
C PRO A 394 51.54 25.09 -30.86
N PRO A 395 51.15 26.18 -30.18
CA PRO A 395 51.24 27.52 -30.77
C PRO A 395 52.69 27.88 -30.99
N SER A 396 53.00 28.18 -32.27
CA SER A 396 54.27 28.66 -32.76
C SER A 396 54.68 29.98 -32.09
N GLY A 397 55.89 30.01 -31.66
CA GLY A 397 56.55 30.96 -30.79
C GLY A 397 56.59 32.42 -31.21
N SER A 398 56.83 33.22 -30.24
CA SER A 398 57.54 34.49 -30.36
C SER A 398 58.47 34.66 -29.17
N ARG A 399 59.79 34.58 -29.48
CA ARG A 399 60.85 35.01 -28.57
C ARG A 399 60.81 36.54 -28.46
N ARG A 400 60.89 37.07 -27.24
CA ARG A 400 61.82 38.17 -26.87
C ARG A 400 61.81 38.27 -25.35
N GLY A 401 63.07 38.21 -24.86
CA GLY A 401 63.39 38.31 -23.44
C GLY A 401 63.39 39.75 -22.93
N THR A 402 63.34 39.86 -21.65
CA THR A 402 64.11 40.82 -20.84
C THR A 402 64.17 40.30 -19.42
N GLU A 403 65.40 40.14 -18.95
CA GLU A 403 65.75 39.95 -17.55
C GLU A 403 65.29 41.15 -16.70
N THR A 404 64.72 40.88 -15.56
CA THR A 404 64.88 41.81 -14.37
C THR A 404 64.72 41.03 -13.08
N SER A 405 65.80 41.12 -12.37
CA SER A 405 66.16 40.93 -10.96
C SER A 405 65.05 40.70 -9.91
N ILE A 406 65.39 39.76 -9.07
CA ILE A 406 64.80 39.41 -7.76
C ILE A 406 65.14 40.53 -6.74
N PRO A 407 64.27 40.88 -5.82
CA PRO A 407 64.63 41.34 -4.51
C PRO A 407 64.24 40.36 -3.40
N THR A 408 65.19 40.14 -2.53
CA THR A 408 65.25 39.39 -1.29
C THR A 408 64.19 39.83 -0.26
N GLU A 409 63.68 38.82 0.50
CA GLU A 409 62.95 38.95 1.76
C GLU A 409 63.62 39.83 2.82
N PRO A 410 62.89 40.33 3.80
CA PRO A 410 63.43 40.45 5.16
C PRO A 410 62.69 39.54 6.15
N GLU A 411 63.49 38.87 6.93
CA GLU A 411 63.25 38.15 8.17
C GLU A 411 62.46 39.03 9.17
N LEU A 412 61.50 38.40 9.87
CA LEU A 412 60.91 38.92 11.11
C LEU A 412 61.13 37.93 12.25
N GLU A 413 61.91 38.35 13.22
CA GLU A 413 62.12 37.68 14.49
C GLU A 413 60.88 37.72 15.43
N PRO A 414 60.88 36.85 16.46
CA PRO A 414 59.77 36.73 17.37
C PRO A 414 59.86 37.64 18.58
N SER A 415 58.77 38.13 19.10
CA SER A 415 58.73 38.76 20.41
C SER A 415 57.46 38.37 21.21
N HIS A 416 57.75 37.76 22.36
CA HIS A 416 57.09 37.65 23.66
C HIS A 416 55.67 37.03 23.71
#